data_c0f0a82b14b898c5508cc06f2bcfd914
#
_entry.id   c0f0a82b14b898c5508cc06f2bcfd914
#
_cell.length_a   1.000
_cell.length_b   1.000
_cell.length_c   1.000
_cell.angle_alpha   90.00
_cell.angle_beta   90.00
_cell.angle_gamma   90.00
#
_symmetry.space_group_name_H-M   'P 1'
#
loop_
_entity.id
_entity.type
_entity.pdbx_description
1 polymer ?
#
loop_
_entity_poly.entity_id
_entity_poly.type
_entity_poly.pdbx_seq_one_letter_code
_entity_poly.pdbx_strand_id
1 'polypeptide(L)'
;MNVLILPGIGNSGPDHWQSHWEQTNSNYIRVNQSDWDNPSCVDWVAALEDSVKRSGADTILVAHSLACLLVAHWAAQTNLQIKAALLVAVPNPKGSIFPTQAIGFDPLPMLRLPFKSTVIASTNDPYGGIAYAEECAATWGSDLVNVGEAGHINSASGLDTWPAGHRLLQQLKAD
;
A
#
# COMPACT_ATOMS: atom_id res chain seq x y z
N MET A 1 8.18 17.13 -3.01
CA MET A 1 7.35 16.02 -2.47
C MET A 1 7.19 14.96 -3.54
N ASN A 2 7.69 13.76 -3.30
CA ASN A 2 7.55 12.62 -4.19
C ASN A 2 6.46 11.67 -3.66
N VAL A 3 5.80 10.98 -4.58
CA VAL A 3 4.87 9.89 -4.25
C VAL A 3 5.48 8.60 -4.79
N LEU A 4 5.76 7.65 -3.90
CA LEU A 4 6.19 6.32 -4.29
C LEU A 4 4.96 5.41 -4.43
N ILE A 5 4.76 4.89 -5.62
CA ILE A 5 3.71 3.94 -5.95
C ILE A 5 4.22 2.53 -5.69
N LEU A 6 3.52 1.80 -4.83
CA LEU A 6 3.86 0.45 -4.43
C LEU A 6 2.75 -0.52 -4.86
N PRO A 7 2.87 -1.16 -6.02
CA PRO A 7 1.97 -2.22 -6.45
C PRO A 7 2.04 -3.46 -5.56
N GLY A 8 0.96 -4.23 -5.56
CA GLY A 8 0.92 -5.56 -4.96
C GLY A 8 1.51 -6.65 -5.85
N ILE A 9 1.22 -7.92 -5.51
CA ILE A 9 1.60 -9.08 -6.30
C ILE A 9 1.08 -8.96 -7.74
N GLY A 10 1.88 -9.41 -8.71
CA GLY A 10 1.57 -9.33 -10.14
C GLY A 10 1.72 -7.93 -10.73
N ASN A 11 2.19 -6.94 -9.95
CA ASN A 11 2.28 -5.53 -10.37
C ASN A 11 0.88 -4.88 -10.57
N SER A 12 0.85 -3.60 -10.91
CA SER A 12 -0.38 -2.89 -11.32
C SER A 12 -0.33 -2.66 -12.84
N GLY A 13 -1.23 -3.35 -13.56
CA GLY A 13 -1.34 -3.24 -15.02
C GLY A 13 -1.85 -1.86 -15.48
N PRO A 14 -1.96 -1.65 -16.80
CA PRO A 14 -2.32 -0.34 -17.38
C PRO A 14 -3.68 0.19 -16.93
N ASP A 15 -4.64 -0.69 -16.67
CA ASP A 15 -6.00 -0.32 -16.24
C ASP A 15 -6.13 -0.15 -14.72
N HIS A 16 -5.05 -0.24 -13.97
CA HIS A 16 -5.04 -0.04 -12.52
C HIS A 16 -4.93 1.45 -12.19
N TRP A 17 -5.67 1.93 -11.19
CA TRP A 17 -5.65 3.33 -10.76
C TRP A 17 -4.24 3.84 -10.41
N GLN A 18 -3.35 3.01 -9.86
CA GLN A 18 -1.96 3.37 -9.61
C GLN A 18 -1.24 3.73 -10.90
N SER A 19 -1.44 2.97 -11.99
CA SER A 19 -0.84 3.25 -13.29
C SER A 19 -1.39 4.52 -13.93
N HIS A 20 -2.70 4.77 -13.80
CA HIS A 20 -3.29 6.04 -14.24
C HIS A 20 -2.71 7.25 -13.49
N TRP A 21 -2.50 7.11 -12.18
CA TRP A 21 -1.91 8.19 -11.38
C TRP A 21 -0.47 8.49 -11.78
N GLU A 22 0.34 7.48 -12.06
CA GLU A 22 1.72 7.65 -12.55
C GLU A 22 1.77 8.36 -13.90
N GLN A 23 0.88 8.00 -14.82
CA GLN A 23 0.84 8.60 -16.17
C GLN A 23 0.53 10.10 -16.14
N THR A 24 -0.20 10.57 -15.16
CA THR A 24 -0.68 11.96 -15.05
C THR A 24 0.13 12.83 -14.10
N ASN A 25 1.07 12.24 -13.35
CA ASN A 25 1.86 12.96 -12.35
C ASN A 25 3.35 12.60 -12.43
N SER A 26 4.19 13.50 -12.89
CA SER A 26 5.61 13.26 -13.10
C SER A 26 6.44 12.99 -11.83
N ASN A 27 5.90 13.30 -10.65
CA ASN A 27 6.50 13.05 -9.35
C ASN A 27 5.94 11.80 -8.65
N TYR A 28 5.13 11.00 -9.35
CA TYR A 28 4.69 9.69 -8.88
C TYR A 28 5.59 8.62 -9.50
N ILE A 29 6.32 7.92 -8.66
CA ILE A 29 7.42 7.03 -9.06
C ILE A 29 7.13 5.62 -8.55
N ARG A 30 7.06 4.65 -9.46
CA ARG A 30 6.88 3.24 -9.09
C ARG A 30 8.14 2.68 -8.43
N VAL A 31 7.97 2.02 -7.31
CA VAL A 31 8.99 1.17 -6.72
C VAL A 31 8.96 -0.15 -7.45
N ASN A 32 9.97 -0.41 -8.27
CA ASN A 32 10.07 -1.65 -9.02
C ASN A 32 10.61 -2.78 -8.12
N GLN A 33 10.01 -3.95 -8.26
CA GLN A 33 10.41 -5.17 -7.58
C GLN A 33 11.14 -6.11 -8.54
N SER A 34 12.02 -6.94 -8.01
CA SER A 34 12.79 -7.92 -8.81
C SER A 34 11.93 -9.05 -9.35
N ASP A 35 10.92 -9.45 -8.60
CA ASP A 35 9.94 -10.48 -8.96
C ASP A 35 8.56 -10.06 -8.44
N TRP A 36 7.63 -9.87 -9.37
CA TRP A 36 6.26 -9.49 -9.06
C TRP A 36 5.36 -10.68 -8.76
N ASP A 37 5.70 -11.85 -9.29
CA ASP A 37 4.86 -13.04 -9.23
C ASP A 37 5.23 -13.96 -8.04
N ASN A 38 6.50 -13.90 -7.59
CA ASN A 38 6.99 -14.62 -6.42
C ASN A 38 7.62 -13.64 -5.41
N PRO A 39 6.81 -12.83 -4.72
CA PRO A 39 7.32 -11.79 -3.85
C PRO A 39 8.08 -12.35 -2.64
N SER A 40 9.28 -11.82 -2.43
CA SER A 40 10.09 -12.03 -1.23
C SER A 40 10.02 -10.74 -0.39
N CYS A 41 9.52 -10.83 0.84
CA CYS A 41 9.41 -9.66 1.72
C CYS A 41 10.75 -8.96 1.94
N VAL A 42 11.83 -9.73 2.11
CA VAL A 42 13.18 -9.18 2.31
C VAL A 42 13.64 -8.37 1.11
N ASP A 43 13.45 -8.90 -0.10
CA ASP A 43 13.86 -8.20 -1.34
C ASP A 43 12.99 -6.96 -1.59
N TRP A 44 11.69 -7.07 -1.35
CA TRP A 44 10.77 -5.95 -1.49
C TRP A 44 11.04 -4.83 -0.49
N VAL A 45 11.38 -5.18 0.76
CA VAL A 45 11.81 -4.20 1.78
C VAL A 45 13.09 -3.49 1.35
N ALA A 46 14.08 -4.21 0.82
CA ALA A 46 15.32 -3.61 0.34
C ALA A 46 15.06 -2.63 -0.82
N ALA A 47 14.21 -2.99 -1.78
CA ALA A 47 13.83 -2.11 -2.89
C ALA A 47 13.10 -0.84 -2.41
N LEU A 48 12.22 -0.97 -1.41
CA LEU A 48 11.53 0.17 -0.80
C LEU A 48 12.51 1.08 -0.05
N GLU A 49 13.40 0.51 0.78
CA GLU A 49 14.42 1.26 1.53
C GLU A 49 15.29 2.11 0.59
N ASP A 50 15.77 1.52 -0.50
CA ASP A 50 16.56 2.23 -1.51
C ASP A 50 15.76 3.34 -2.19
N SER A 51 14.48 3.10 -2.45
CA SER A 51 13.63 4.08 -3.11
C SER A 51 13.30 5.26 -2.20
N VAL A 52 13.02 5.01 -0.92
CA VAL A 52 12.79 6.08 0.07
C VAL A 52 14.08 6.87 0.31
N LYS A 53 15.24 6.20 0.40
CA LYS A 53 16.54 6.87 0.54
C LYS A 53 16.82 7.85 -0.59
N ARG A 54 16.47 7.50 -1.83
CA ARG A 54 16.61 8.40 -2.99
C ARG A 54 15.59 9.53 -3.01
N SER A 55 14.37 9.28 -2.53
CA SER A 55 13.26 10.25 -2.56
C SER A 55 13.31 11.26 -1.43
N GLY A 56 13.91 10.90 -0.29
CA GLY A 56 14.03 11.74 0.89
C GLY A 56 12.80 11.74 1.79
N ALA A 57 12.89 12.44 2.93
CA ALA A 57 11.87 12.43 3.99
C ALA A 57 10.52 13.05 3.59
N ASP A 58 10.49 13.93 2.57
CA ASP A 58 9.25 14.50 2.04
C ASP A 58 8.58 13.57 1.00
N THR A 59 8.50 12.29 1.35
CA THR A 59 7.93 11.22 0.51
C THR A 59 6.63 10.72 1.10
N ILE A 60 5.67 10.42 0.21
CA ILE A 60 4.43 9.70 0.56
C ILE A 60 4.42 8.35 -0.14
N LEU A 61 4.09 7.30 0.59
CA LEU A 61 3.90 5.96 0.03
C LEU A 61 2.42 5.75 -0.35
N VAL A 62 2.18 5.16 -1.51
CA VAL A 62 0.84 4.74 -1.97
C VAL A 62 0.89 3.25 -2.25
N ALA A 63 0.52 2.46 -1.26
CA ALA A 63 0.58 1.01 -1.31
C ALA A 63 -0.78 0.39 -1.62
N HIS A 64 -0.78 -0.66 -2.44
CA HIS A 64 -1.95 -1.47 -2.72
C HIS A 64 -1.70 -2.94 -2.37
N SER A 65 -2.69 -3.59 -1.73
CA SER A 65 -2.68 -5.03 -1.46
C SER A 65 -1.43 -5.46 -0.66
N LEU A 66 -0.67 -6.44 -1.15
CA LEU A 66 0.54 -6.97 -0.53
C LEU A 66 1.55 -5.88 -0.14
N ALA A 67 1.60 -4.79 -0.90
CA ALA A 67 2.47 -3.66 -0.59
C ALA A 67 2.09 -2.93 0.72
N CYS A 68 0.87 -3.07 1.22
CA CYS A 68 0.51 -2.56 2.55
C CYS A 68 1.27 -3.34 3.65
N LEU A 69 1.39 -4.66 3.49
CA LEU A 69 2.19 -5.49 4.40
C LEU A 69 3.68 -5.15 4.29
N LEU A 70 4.17 -4.91 3.07
CA LEU A 70 5.52 -4.42 2.82
C LEU A 70 5.82 -3.15 3.61
N VAL A 71 4.92 -2.16 3.61
CA VAL A 71 5.09 -0.91 4.37
C VAL A 71 5.21 -1.17 5.86
N ALA A 72 4.41 -2.07 6.43
CA ALA A 72 4.50 -2.43 7.85
C ALA A 72 5.83 -3.12 8.19
N HIS A 73 6.30 -4.06 7.34
CA HIS A 73 7.60 -4.73 7.52
C HIS A 73 8.77 -3.75 7.39
N TRP A 74 8.71 -2.85 6.41
CA TRP A 74 9.71 -1.81 6.23
C TRP A 74 9.76 -0.85 7.43
N ALA A 75 8.60 -0.37 7.88
CA ALA A 75 8.50 0.56 9.01
C ALA A 75 9.03 -0.03 10.32
N ALA A 76 8.95 -1.35 10.50
CA ALA A 76 9.43 -2.03 11.69
C ALA A 76 10.97 -2.10 11.79
N GLN A 77 11.71 -1.83 10.71
CA GLN A 77 13.16 -2.02 10.66
C GLN A 77 13.96 -0.84 10.09
N THR A 78 13.29 0.12 9.45
CA THR A 78 13.96 1.30 8.87
C THR A 78 14.27 2.37 9.91
N ASN A 79 15.32 3.15 9.65
CA ASN A 79 15.60 4.41 10.34
C ASN A 79 15.27 5.64 9.47
N LEU A 80 14.78 5.42 8.24
CA LEU A 80 14.39 6.51 7.36
C LEU A 80 13.03 7.09 7.78
N GLN A 81 12.82 8.34 7.44
CA GLN A 81 11.56 9.03 7.69
C GLN A 81 10.82 9.26 6.36
N ILE A 82 9.51 9.22 6.42
CA ILE A 82 8.61 9.64 5.34
C ILE A 82 7.52 10.55 5.90
N LYS A 83 6.88 11.29 5.02
CA LYS A 83 5.78 12.18 5.42
C LYS A 83 4.52 11.40 5.81
N ALA A 84 4.07 10.48 4.95
CA ALA A 84 2.82 9.73 5.17
C ALA A 84 2.73 8.47 4.30
N ALA A 85 1.71 7.63 4.56
CA ALA A 85 1.36 6.50 3.72
C ALA A 85 -0.15 6.35 3.52
N LEU A 86 -0.56 6.05 2.29
CA LEU A 86 -1.90 5.62 1.90
C LEU A 86 -1.88 4.10 1.67
N LEU A 87 -2.61 3.35 2.47
CA LEU A 87 -2.58 1.89 2.53
C LEU A 87 -3.92 1.34 2.03
N VAL A 88 -3.98 0.83 0.81
CA VAL A 88 -5.23 0.49 0.12
C VAL A 88 -5.40 -1.02 0.03
N ALA A 89 -6.56 -1.53 0.50
CA ALA A 89 -6.94 -2.94 0.42
C ALA A 89 -5.94 -3.88 1.11
N VAL A 90 -5.74 -3.71 2.41
CA VAL A 90 -4.79 -4.49 3.22
C VAL A 90 -5.21 -5.97 3.25
N PRO A 91 -4.41 -6.91 2.71
CA PRO A 91 -4.77 -8.33 2.74
C PRO A 91 -4.41 -8.94 4.10
N ASN A 92 -5.16 -9.97 4.51
CA ASN A 92 -4.83 -10.76 5.69
C ASN A 92 -3.84 -11.88 5.32
N PRO A 93 -2.59 -11.87 5.82
CA PRO A 93 -1.59 -12.90 5.49
C PRO A 93 -1.95 -14.29 6.01
N LYS A 94 -2.91 -14.40 6.94
CA LYS A 94 -3.46 -15.65 7.45
C LYS A 94 -4.76 -16.05 6.77
N GLY A 95 -5.22 -15.28 5.80
CA GLY A 95 -6.42 -15.58 5.03
C GLY A 95 -6.23 -16.82 4.13
N SER A 96 -7.29 -17.60 3.95
CA SER A 96 -7.25 -18.87 3.20
C SER A 96 -6.88 -18.70 1.71
N ILE A 97 -7.08 -17.51 1.17
CA ILE A 97 -6.75 -17.19 -0.24
C ILE A 97 -5.49 -16.31 -0.38
N PHE A 98 -4.75 -16.12 0.71
CA PHE A 98 -3.49 -15.39 0.64
C PHE A 98 -2.48 -16.15 -0.24
N PRO A 99 -1.78 -15.47 -1.16
CA PRO A 99 -0.87 -16.12 -2.11
C PRO A 99 0.26 -16.88 -1.41
N THR A 100 0.35 -18.18 -1.60
CA THR A 100 1.39 -19.04 -0.98
C THR A 100 2.80 -18.74 -1.47
N GLN A 101 2.92 -18.13 -2.65
CA GLN A 101 4.20 -17.69 -3.24
C GLN A 101 4.73 -16.38 -2.62
N ALA A 102 3.91 -15.64 -1.86
CA ALA A 102 4.35 -14.43 -1.15
C ALA A 102 5.06 -14.82 0.16
N ILE A 103 6.39 -14.84 0.14
CA ILE A 103 7.21 -15.38 1.24
C ILE A 103 7.65 -14.27 2.18
N GLY A 104 7.54 -14.53 3.50
CA GLY A 104 8.09 -13.66 4.55
C GLY A 104 7.18 -12.49 4.95
N PHE A 105 5.94 -12.42 4.47
CA PHE A 105 4.94 -11.40 4.86
C PHE A 105 4.13 -11.76 6.11
N ASP A 106 4.19 -13.00 6.58
CA ASP A 106 3.67 -13.45 7.87
C ASP A 106 4.84 -13.93 8.74
N PRO A 107 4.92 -13.56 10.04
CA PRO A 107 3.96 -12.72 10.78
C PRO A 107 4.04 -11.23 10.43
N LEU A 108 2.89 -10.60 10.26
CA LEU A 108 2.81 -9.16 10.01
C LEU A 108 3.19 -8.37 11.28
N PRO A 109 4.10 -7.36 11.20
CA PRO A 109 4.36 -6.46 12.31
C PRO A 109 3.13 -5.64 12.67
N MET A 110 2.55 -5.91 13.84
CA MET A 110 1.41 -5.19 14.39
C MET A 110 1.92 -4.14 15.38
N LEU A 111 2.60 -3.11 14.87
CA LEU A 111 3.19 -2.02 15.62
C LEU A 111 2.69 -0.67 15.07
N ARG A 112 2.61 0.34 15.94
CA ARG A 112 2.27 1.69 15.50
C ARG A 112 3.26 2.18 14.43
N LEU A 113 2.74 2.69 13.31
CA LEU A 113 3.58 3.27 12.26
C LEU A 113 4.16 4.62 12.73
N PRO A 114 5.44 4.91 12.45
CA PRO A 114 6.10 6.14 12.91
C PRO A 114 5.77 7.38 12.05
N PHE A 115 4.79 7.28 11.16
CA PHE A 115 4.34 8.34 10.26
C PHE A 115 2.81 8.34 10.14
N LYS A 116 2.25 9.45 9.67
CA LYS A 116 0.82 9.54 9.40
C LYS A 116 0.41 8.55 8.32
N SER A 117 -0.72 7.88 8.52
CA SER A 117 -1.21 6.89 7.55
C SER A 117 -2.73 6.80 7.52
N THR A 118 -3.25 6.45 6.36
CA THR A 118 -4.67 6.18 6.14
C THR A 118 -4.83 4.81 5.50
N VAL A 119 -5.60 3.94 6.13
CA VAL A 119 -6.03 2.66 5.57
C VAL A 119 -7.32 2.89 4.80
N ILE A 120 -7.37 2.45 3.55
CA ILE A 120 -8.60 2.44 2.73
C ILE A 120 -9.05 1.01 2.55
N ALA A 121 -10.28 0.73 2.96
CA ALA A 121 -10.85 -0.60 2.95
C ALA A 121 -12.19 -0.68 2.21
N SER A 122 -12.49 -1.85 1.69
CA SER A 122 -13.76 -2.21 1.07
C SER A 122 -14.46 -3.27 1.90
N THR A 123 -15.80 -3.18 2.01
CA THR A 123 -16.60 -4.11 2.82
C THR A 123 -16.65 -5.52 2.25
N ASN A 124 -16.44 -5.68 0.94
CA ASN A 124 -16.48 -6.96 0.24
C ASN A 124 -15.12 -7.37 -0.35
N ASP A 125 -14.02 -6.87 0.22
CA ASP A 125 -12.68 -7.31 -0.17
C ASP A 125 -12.45 -8.78 0.24
N PRO A 126 -12.23 -9.71 -0.70
CA PRO A 126 -12.07 -11.12 -0.36
C PRO A 126 -10.75 -11.44 0.35
N TYR A 127 -9.73 -10.56 0.26
CA TYR A 127 -8.41 -10.82 0.82
C TYR A 127 -8.23 -10.32 2.26
N GLY A 128 -8.97 -9.32 2.71
CA GLY A 128 -8.76 -8.75 4.03
C GLY A 128 -10.04 -8.33 4.76
N GLY A 129 -11.08 -7.97 4.06
CA GLY A 129 -12.34 -7.52 4.62
C GLY A 129 -12.23 -6.32 5.59
N ILE A 130 -13.39 -5.76 5.95
CA ILE A 130 -13.42 -4.53 6.75
C ILE A 130 -12.91 -4.74 8.19
N ALA A 131 -13.28 -5.86 8.85
CA ALA A 131 -12.87 -6.13 10.23
C ALA A 131 -11.35 -6.25 10.39
N TYR A 132 -10.67 -6.87 9.41
CA TYR A 132 -9.20 -6.96 9.40
C TYR A 132 -8.55 -5.59 9.15
N ALA A 133 -9.12 -4.80 8.26
CA ALA A 133 -8.64 -3.44 8.01
C ALA A 133 -8.81 -2.53 9.24
N GLU A 134 -9.90 -2.68 10.00
CA GLU A 134 -10.13 -2.00 11.29
C GLU A 134 -9.05 -2.37 12.32
N GLU A 135 -8.74 -3.66 12.45
CA GLU A 135 -7.67 -4.16 13.33
C GLU A 135 -6.30 -3.57 12.95
N CYS A 136 -5.95 -3.60 11.67
CA CYS A 136 -4.71 -3.01 11.17
C CYS A 136 -4.66 -1.51 11.43
N ALA A 137 -5.71 -0.77 11.08
CA ALA A 137 -5.76 0.68 11.27
C ALA A 137 -5.62 1.07 12.75
N ALA A 138 -6.34 0.40 13.65
CA ALA A 138 -6.25 0.63 15.09
C ALA A 138 -4.83 0.38 15.62
N THR A 139 -4.20 -0.73 15.22
CA THR A 139 -2.87 -1.11 15.69
C THR A 139 -1.78 -0.21 15.11
N TRP A 140 -1.86 0.13 13.83
CA TRP A 140 -0.90 1.01 13.16
C TRP A 140 -1.07 2.49 13.53
N GLY A 141 -2.20 2.85 14.15
CA GLY A 141 -2.54 4.25 14.47
C GLY A 141 -2.90 5.04 13.22
N SER A 142 -3.48 4.38 12.24
CA SER A 142 -3.91 4.93 10.96
C SER A 142 -5.36 5.42 11.04
N ASP A 143 -5.69 6.44 10.26
CA ASP A 143 -7.08 6.74 9.95
C ASP A 143 -7.66 5.62 9.08
N LEU A 144 -8.97 5.35 9.18
CA LEU A 144 -9.66 4.35 8.37
C LEU A 144 -10.73 5.01 7.50
N VAL A 145 -10.72 4.69 6.21
CA VAL A 145 -11.75 5.09 5.25
C VAL A 145 -12.35 3.83 4.62
N ASN A 146 -13.64 3.62 4.85
CA ASN A 146 -14.43 2.58 4.18
C ASN A 146 -15.06 3.15 2.91
N VAL A 147 -14.74 2.56 1.75
CA VAL A 147 -15.28 3.00 0.44
C VAL A 147 -16.50 2.20 -0.02
N GLY A 148 -17.07 1.37 0.86
CA GLY A 148 -18.22 0.51 0.54
C GLY A 148 -17.78 -0.75 -0.21
N GLU A 149 -18.66 -1.28 -1.06
CA GLU A 149 -18.41 -2.50 -1.84
C GLU A 149 -17.61 -2.21 -3.10
N ALA A 150 -16.30 -2.19 -3.00
CA ALA A 150 -15.38 -1.92 -4.10
C ALA A 150 -14.45 -3.11 -4.42
N GLY A 151 -14.77 -4.31 -3.92
CA GLY A 151 -13.91 -5.49 -4.09
C GLY A 151 -12.52 -5.26 -3.52
N HIS A 152 -11.49 -5.72 -4.21
CA HIS A 152 -10.09 -5.53 -3.79
C HIS A 152 -9.49 -4.18 -4.22
N ILE A 153 -10.32 -3.22 -4.56
CA ILE A 153 -9.90 -1.86 -4.99
C ILE A 153 -8.79 -1.93 -6.07
N ASN A 154 -8.97 -2.82 -7.03
CA ASN A 154 -8.02 -3.07 -8.13
C ASN A 154 -8.65 -2.76 -9.50
N SER A 155 -8.02 -3.19 -10.59
CA SER A 155 -8.54 -2.98 -11.96
C SER A 155 -9.94 -3.56 -12.14
N ALA A 156 -10.27 -4.71 -11.51
CA ALA A 156 -11.59 -5.33 -11.61
C ALA A 156 -12.69 -4.54 -10.88
N SER A 157 -12.33 -3.58 -10.03
CA SER A 157 -13.28 -2.72 -9.32
C SER A 157 -13.88 -1.61 -10.19
N GLY A 158 -13.40 -1.43 -11.42
CA GLY A 158 -13.95 -0.43 -12.36
C GLY A 158 -13.75 1.03 -11.92
N LEU A 159 -12.67 1.31 -11.17
CA LEU A 159 -12.43 2.63 -10.58
C LEU A 159 -11.75 3.62 -11.53
N ASP A 160 -11.19 3.11 -12.64
CA ASP A 160 -10.46 3.90 -13.64
C ASP A 160 -9.38 4.78 -12.99
N THR A 161 -9.42 6.10 -13.14
CA THR A 161 -8.48 7.04 -12.51
C THR A 161 -8.69 7.23 -11.01
N TRP A 162 -9.74 6.66 -10.46
CA TRP A 162 -10.16 6.73 -9.06
C TRP A 162 -10.05 8.11 -8.40
N PRO A 163 -10.83 9.11 -8.84
CA PRO A 163 -10.73 10.48 -8.32
C PRO A 163 -10.98 10.58 -6.81
N ALA A 164 -11.83 9.71 -6.25
CA ALA A 164 -12.11 9.70 -4.82
C ALA A 164 -10.86 9.31 -4.00
N GLY A 165 -10.15 8.24 -4.39
CA GLY A 165 -8.90 7.84 -3.76
C GLY A 165 -7.79 8.88 -3.91
N HIS A 166 -7.71 9.51 -5.09
CA HIS A 166 -6.74 10.57 -5.31
C HIS A 166 -6.98 11.79 -4.41
N ARG A 167 -8.25 12.15 -4.12
CA ARG A 167 -8.56 13.21 -3.14
C ARG A 167 -8.06 12.86 -1.73
N LEU A 168 -8.17 11.61 -1.30
CA LEU A 168 -7.62 11.16 0.00
C LEU A 168 -6.09 11.31 0.06
N LEU A 169 -5.39 10.98 -1.05
CA LEU A 169 -3.96 11.25 -1.15
C LEU A 169 -3.65 12.76 -1.06
N GLN A 170 -4.43 13.62 -1.72
CA GLN A 170 -4.22 15.07 -1.64
C GLN A 170 -4.44 15.61 -0.22
N GLN A 171 -5.38 15.06 0.55
CA GLN A 171 -5.55 15.40 1.97
C GLN A 171 -4.30 15.05 2.79
N LEU A 172 -3.75 13.85 2.61
CA LEU A 172 -2.49 13.46 3.26
C LEU A 172 -1.29 14.34 2.90
N LYS A 173 -1.30 14.94 1.69
CA LYS A 173 -0.24 15.88 1.26
C LYS A 173 -0.33 17.23 1.95
N ALA A 174 -1.54 17.67 2.29
CA ALA A 174 -1.80 18.99 2.86
C ALA A 174 -1.50 19.09 4.36
N ASP A 175 -1.56 17.95 5.04
CA ASP A 175 -1.28 17.82 6.49
C ASP A 175 0.22 17.66 6.76
#